data_f0658cc7b831b04ad45d885ce66b6a51
#
_entry.id   f0658cc7b831b04ad45d885ce66b6a51
#
_cell.length_a   1.000
_cell.length_b   1.000
_cell.length_c   1.000
_cell.angle_alpha   90.00
_cell.angle_beta   90.00
_cell.angle_gamma   90.00
#
_symmetry.space_group_name_H-M   'P 1'
#
loop_
_entity.id
_entity.type
_entity.pdbx_description
1 polymer ?
#
loop_
_entity_poly.entity_id
_entity_poly.type
_entity_poly.pdbx_seq_one_letter_code
_entity_poly.pdbx_strand_id
1 'polypeptide(L)'
;MKKTYLASDEKIDLSIAIAERERALLSKLDYKKGYSLYIGIPFCPSTCLYCSFTSYPLASWRNQVDAYLDALERELDYVAAKNYHRKLNSIYIGGGTPTTLEPYQLDRLIRKIRCSFDLSHCIEFTVEAGRPDSITKEKLQVLRNNGISRISINPQTMKQETLDIIGRHHTVDQTIES
;
A
#
# COMPACT_ATOMS: atom_id res chain seq x y z
N MET A 1 -10.12 25.94 -7.00
CA MET A 1 -10.59 24.64 -7.57
C MET A 1 -11.61 24.89 -8.71
N LYS A 2 -12.72 25.60 -8.51
CA LYS A 2 -13.76 25.78 -9.54
C LYS A 2 -13.24 26.44 -10.84
N LYS A 3 -12.54 27.58 -10.76
CA LYS A 3 -12.04 28.30 -11.93
C LYS A 3 -10.84 27.66 -12.62
N THR A 4 -9.96 27.02 -11.88
CA THR A 4 -8.69 26.47 -12.41
C THR A 4 -8.83 25.05 -12.90
N TYR A 5 -9.56 24.22 -12.17
CA TYR A 5 -9.71 22.78 -12.41
C TYR A 5 -11.09 22.38 -12.91
N LEU A 6 -12.00 23.34 -13.08
CA LEU A 6 -13.39 23.12 -13.51
C LEU A 6 -14.11 22.07 -12.64
N ALA A 7 -13.74 21.96 -11.37
CA ALA A 7 -14.35 21.01 -10.44
C ALA A 7 -15.79 21.43 -10.11
N SER A 8 -16.69 20.43 -9.97
CA SER A 8 -18.05 20.66 -9.49
C SER A 8 -18.07 21.15 -8.03
N ASP A 9 -19.14 21.83 -7.64
CA ASP A 9 -19.26 22.33 -6.27
C ASP A 9 -19.24 21.17 -5.25
N GLU A 10 -19.93 20.05 -5.53
CA GLU A 10 -19.91 18.84 -4.73
C GLU A 10 -18.48 18.31 -4.49
N LYS A 11 -17.65 18.28 -5.55
CA LYS A 11 -16.26 17.82 -5.45
C LYS A 11 -15.39 18.78 -4.65
N ILE A 12 -15.68 20.07 -4.72
CA ILE A 12 -15.00 21.10 -3.94
C ILE A 12 -15.36 20.93 -2.44
N ASP A 13 -16.64 20.81 -2.11
CA ASP A 13 -17.11 20.62 -0.75
C ASP A 13 -16.55 19.35 -0.12
N LEU A 14 -16.55 18.23 -0.86
CA LEU A 14 -15.90 16.99 -0.43
C LEU A 14 -14.41 17.18 -0.15
N SER A 15 -13.69 17.87 -1.04
CA SER A 15 -12.24 18.10 -0.88
C SER A 15 -11.95 18.96 0.35
N ILE A 16 -12.77 19.98 0.62
CA ILE A 16 -12.65 20.82 1.82
C ILE A 16 -12.92 20.01 3.09
N ALA A 17 -14.00 19.22 3.10
CA ALA A 17 -14.34 18.37 4.24
C ALA A 17 -13.25 17.34 4.55
N ILE A 18 -12.61 16.75 3.53
CA ILE A 18 -11.47 15.84 3.68
C ILE A 18 -10.30 16.60 4.31
N ALA A 19 -9.91 17.75 3.76
CA ALA A 19 -8.78 18.54 4.25
C ALA A 19 -8.97 18.99 5.72
N GLU A 20 -10.18 19.33 6.12
CA GLU A 20 -10.50 19.68 7.51
C GLU A 20 -10.34 18.47 8.45
N ARG A 21 -10.81 17.29 8.03
CA ARG A 21 -10.66 16.03 8.80
C ARG A 21 -9.19 15.62 8.91
N GLU A 22 -8.43 15.70 7.83
CA GLU A 22 -6.99 15.42 7.83
C GLU A 22 -6.26 16.37 8.78
N ARG A 23 -6.55 17.68 8.73
CA ARG A 23 -5.95 18.65 9.63
C ARG A 23 -6.25 18.33 11.09
N ALA A 24 -7.49 17.98 11.41
CA ALA A 24 -7.91 17.60 12.76
C ALA A 24 -7.22 16.31 13.25
N LEU A 25 -7.02 15.33 12.37
CA LEU A 25 -6.29 14.11 12.69
C LEU A 25 -4.80 14.37 12.89
N LEU A 26 -4.16 15.06 11.95
CA LEU A 26 -2.73 15.35 11.96
C LEU A 26 -2.33 16.23 13.14
N SER A 27 -3.22 17.12 13.61
CA SER A 27 -2.98 17.96 14.80
C SER A 27 -2.80 17.15 16.10
N LYS A 28 -3.26 15.89 16.13
CA LYS A 28 -3.14 14.97 17.27
C LYS A 28 -1.85 14.15 17.21
N LEU A 29 -1.14 14.17 16.10
CA LEU A 29 0.09 13.41 15.92
C LEU A 29 1.29 14.21 16.38
N ASP A 30 2.21 13.55 17.08
CA ASP A 30 3.53 14.10 17.40
C ASP A 30 4.46 13.97 16.18
N TYR A 31 4.21 14.78 15.15
CA TYR A 31 5.00 14.74 13.92
C TYR A 31 6.45 15.20 14.10
N LYS A 32 6.77 15.92 15.18
CA LYS A 32 8.14 16.38 15.47
C LYS A 32 9.03 15.27 16.00
N LYS A 33 8.48 14.37 16.82
CA LYS A 33 9.20 13.24 17.42
C LYS A 33 8.81 11.90 16.79
N GLY A 34 7.74 11.87 16.02
CA GLY A 34 7.28 10.68 15.32
C GLY A 34 7.84 10.58 13.91
N TYR A 35 7.53 9.46 13.26
CA TYR A 35 7.80 9.20 11.84
C TYR A 35 6.77 8.23 11.27
N SER A 36 6.70 8.17 9.94
CA SER A 36 5.95 7.16 9.21
C SER A 36 6.90 6.27 8.43
N LEU A 37 6.59 5.00 8.32
CA LEU A 37 7.40 4.01 7.62
C LEU A 37 6.73 3.67 6.29
N TYR A 38 7.42 3.90 5.18
CA TYR A 38 7.04 3.43 3.86
C TYR A 38 7.91 2.24 3.47
N ILE A 39 7.26 1.15 3.03
CA ILE A 39 7.92 -0.08 2.60
C ILE A 39 7.50 -0.35 1.15
N GLY A 40 8.46 -0.36 0.23
CA GLY A 40 8.20 -0.60 -1.19
C GLY A 40 8.30 -2.08 -1.55
N ILE A 41 7.30 -2.61 -2.26
CA ILE A 41 7.35 -3.93 -2.90
C ILE A 41 7.40 -3.69 -4.41
N PRO A 42 8.54 -3.89 -5.08
CA PRO A 42 8.72 -3.46 -6.46
C PRO A 42 8.14 -4.41 -7.51
N PHE A 43 7.43 -5.44 -7.09
CA PHE A 43 6.88 -6.46 -7.99
C PHE A 43 5.44 -6.14 -8.37
N CYS A 44 5.09 -6.40 -9.65
CA CYS A 44 3.73 -6.29 -10.17
C CYS A 44 3.36 -7.54 -10.96
N PRO A 45 2.06 -7.89 -11.08
CA PRO A 45 1.63 -8.96 -11.98
C PRO A 45 2.04 -8.68 -13.44
N SER A 46 1.88 -7.43 -13.88
CA SER A 46 2.29 -6.92 -15.19
C SER A 46 2.59 -5.42 -15.11
N THR A 47 3.30 -4.88 -16.09
CA THR A 47 3.57 -3.43 -16.18
C THR A 47 2.41 -2.74 -16.89
N CYS A 48 1.80 -1.75 -16.24
CA CYS A 48 0.76 -0.92 -16.85
C CYS A 48 1.38 0.15 -17.75
N LEU A 49 0.75 0.49 -18.87
CA LEU A 49 1.29 1.42 -19.88
C LEU A 49 1.59 2.82 -19.34
N TYR A 50 0.86 3.26 -18.33
CA TYR A 50 0.99 4.61 -17.74
C TYR A 50 1.92 4.66 -16.53
N CYS A 51 2.44 3.50 -16.06
CA CYS A 51 3.16 3.42 -14.80
C CYS A 51 4.58 3.97 -14.92
N SER A 52 4.91 4.94 -14.05
CA SER A 52 6.25 5.50 -13.90
C SER A 52 6.99 5.00 -12.66
N PHE A 53 6.36 4.16 -11.84
CA PHE A 53 6.98 3.59 -10.66
C PHE A 53 7.93 2.44 -11.01
N THR A 54 8.87 2.16 -10.12
CA THR A 54 9.69 0.95 -10.19
C THR A 54 8.77 -0.27 -10.11
N SER A 55 8.69 -1.01 -11.20
CA SER A 55 7.77 -2.14 -11.36
C SER A 55 8.45 -3.25 -12.13
N TYR A 56 8.72 -4.36 -11.44
CA TYR A 56 9.29 -5.57 -12.03
C TYR A 56 8.20 -6.62 -12.24
N PRO A 57 7.96 -7.08 -13.50
CA PRO A 57 6.98 -8.14 -13.75
C PRO A 57 7.31 -9.40 -12.96
N LEU A 58 6.38 -9.87 -12.13
CA LEU A 58 6.59 -11.01 -11.23
C LEU A 58 7.01 -12.28 -11.98
N ALA A 59 6.49 -12.49 -13.20
CA ALA A 59 6.84 -13.66 -14.00
C ALA A 59 8.35 -13.78 -14.26
N SER A 60 9.04 -12.65 -14.44
CA SER A 60 10.50 -12.61 -14.69
C SER A 60 11.34 -12.58 -13.43
N TRP A 61 10.76 -12.19 -12.29
CA TRP A 61 11.51 -11.92 -11.06
C TRP A 61 11.09 -12.77 -9.87
N ARG A 62 10.22 -13.77 -10.07
CA ARG A 62 9.67 -14.61 -9.00
C ARG A 62 10.75 -15.26 -8.14
N ASN A 63 11.84 -15.71 -8.74
CA ASN A 63 12.97 -16.32 -8.05
C ASN A 63 13.84 -15.35 -7.24
N GLN A 64 13.61 -14.04 -7.36
CA GLN A 64 14.34 -12.98 -6.63
C GLN A 64 13.52 -12.42 -5.45
N VAL A 65 12.24 -12.78 -5.32
CA VAL A 65 11.35 -12.21 -4.30
C VAL A 65 11.86 -12.50 -2.90
N ASP A 66 12.26 -13.73 -2.61
CA ASP A 66 12.76 -14.09 -1.27
C ASP A 66 14.10 -13.42 -0.96
N ALA A 67 15.01 -13.33 -1.92
CA ALA A 67 16.26 -12.58 -1.76
C ALA A 67 16.02 -11.09 -1.54
N TYR A 68 15.00 -10.52 -2.20
CA TYR A 68 14.57 -9.14 -1.95
C TYR A 68 14.04 -8.99 -0.52
N LEU A 69 13.19 -9.90 -0.05
CA LEU A 69 12.68 -9.86 1.32
C LEU A 69 13.80 -10.00 2.36
N ASP A 70 14.79 -10.85 2.12
CA ASP A 70 15.97 -10.97 2.98
C ASP A 70 16.75 -9.64 3.08
N ALA A 71 16.88 -8.92 1.97
CA ALA A 71 17.51 -7.61 1.95
C ALA A 71 16.67 -6.55 2.67
N LEU A 72 15.37 -6.54 2.42
CA LEU A 72 14.41 -5.65 3.05
C LEU A 72 14.36 -5.84 4.58
N GLU A 73 14.42 -7.08 5.06
CA GLU A 73 14.45 -7.36 6.51
C GLU A 73 15.69 -6.79 7.19
N ARG A 74 16.85 -6.85 6.52
CA ARG A 74 18.08 -6.21 7.04
C ARG A 74 17.97 -4.68 7.08
N GLU A 75 17.32 -4.09 6.07
CA GLU A 75 17.04 -2.66 6.03
C GLU A 75 16.07 -2.25 7.16
N LEU A 76 15.02 -3.05 7.39
CA LEU A 76 14.09 -2.83 8.50
C LEU A 76 14.78 -2.88 9.86
N ASP A 77 15.72 -3.81 10.09
CA ASP A 77 16.52 -3.86 11.31
C ASP A 77 17.36 -2.60 11.50
N TYR A 78 17.99 -2.14 10.43
CA TYR A 78 18.77 -0.89 10.47
C TYR A 78 17.90 0.32 10.80
N VAL A 79 16.75 0.45 10.14
CA VAL A 79 15.79 1.54 10.37
C VAL A 79 15.25 1.51 11.80
N ALA A 80 14.89 0.33 12.31
CA ALA A 80 14.40 0.14 13.67
C ALA A 80 15.45 0.55 14.70
N ALA A 81 16.71 0.11 14.53
CA ALA A 81 17.82 0.48 15.41
C ALA A 81 18.09 1.99 15.43
N LYS A 82 17.93 2.67 14.30
CA LYS A 82 18.16 4.13 14.20
C LYS A 82 17.01 4.95 14.80
N ASN A 83 15.81 4.40 14.88
CA ASN A 83 14.60 5.11 15.27
C ASN A 83 13.94 4.56 16.56
N TYR A 84 14.63 3.72 17.35
CA TYR A 84 14.07 3.06 18.53
C TYR A 84 13.46 4.01 19.57
N HIS A 85 13.94 5.25 19.60
CA HIS A 85 13.49 6.32 20.53
C HIS A 85 12.37 7.19 19.96
N ARG A 86 11.94 6.94 18.72
CA ARG A 86 10.91 7.72 18.03
C ARG A 86 9.60 6.95 17.93
N LYS A 87 8.48 7.67 17.90
CA LYS A 87 7.15 7.09 17.77
C LYS A 87 6.87 6.77 16.30
N LEU A 88 6.52 5.54 15.99
CA LEU A 88 6.04 5.14 14.67
C LEU A 88 4.54 5.46 14.57
N ASN A 89 4.18 6.45 13.75
CA ASN A 89 2.82 6.95 13.65
C ASN A 89 1.97 6.18 12.63
N SER A 90 2.57 5.74 11.52
CA SER A 90 1.88 4.97 10.51
C SER A 90 2.85 4.11 9.70
N ILE A 91 2.32 3.04 9.12
CA ILE A 91 3.03 2.14 8.21
C ILE A 91 2.25 2.04 6.90
N TYR A 92 2.96 2.14 5.79
CA TYR A 92 2.40 1.98 4.47
C TYR A 92 3.27 1.01 3.65
N ILE A 93 2.71 -0.12 3.28
CA ILE A 93 3.34 -1.06 2.34
C ILE A 93 2.72 -0.81 0.97
N GLY A 94 3.53 -0.33 0.04
CA GLY A 94 3.11 0.05 -1.30
C GLY A 94 4.16 -0.27 -2.35
N GLY A 95 4.22 0.55 -3.40
CA GLY A 95 5.21 0.43 -4.48
C GLY A 95 4.61 -0.10 -5.77
N GLY A 96 5.03 -1.26 -6.23
CA GLY A 96 4.43 -1.96 -7.36
C GLY A 96 3.06 -2.53 -6.96
N THR A 97 3.05 -3.73 -6.38
CA THR A 97 1.82 -4.36 -5.89
C THR A 97 2.16 -5.31 -4.74
N PRO A 98 2.02 -4.91 -3.48
CA PRO A 98 2.35 -5.75 -2.33
C PRO A 98 1.66 -7.12 -2.33
N THR A 99 0.44 -7.20 -2.84
CA THR A 99 -0.33 -8.45 -2.95
C THR A 99 0.17 -9.40 -4.06
N THR A 100 1.27 -9.08 -4.76
CA THR A 100 2.01 -10.05 -5.57
C THR A 100 2.77 -11.06 -4.72
N LEU A 101 3.09 -10.69 -3.48
CA LEU A 101 3.70 -11.61 -2.52
C LEU A 101 2.77 -12.78 -2.21
N GLU A 102 3.34 -13.95 -2.03
CA GLU A 102 2.58 -15.12 -1.60
C GLU A 102 2.13 -14.96 -0.13
N PRO A 103 1.08 -15.67 0.33
CA PRO A 103 0.58 -15.54 1.69
C PRO A 103 1.66 -15.65 2.76
N TYR A 104 2.57 -16.61 2.64
CA TYR A 104 3.67 -16.80 3.60
C TYR A 104 4.69 -15.66 3.57
N GLN A 105 4.92 -15.03 2.41
CA GLN A 105 5.82 -13.88 2.26
C GLN A 105 5.21 -12.62 2.89
N LEU A 106 3.90 -12.41 2.72
CA LEU A 106 3.16 -11.34 3.41
C LEU A 106 3.21 -11.52 4.93
N ASP A 107 2.94 -12.72 5.42
CA ASP A 107 3.00 -13.05 6.86
C ASP A 107 4.41 -12.81 7.42
N ARG A 108 5.43 -13.30 6.73
CA ARG A 108 6.84 -13.12 7.07
C ARG A 108 7.19 -11.63 7.22
N LEU A 109 6.88 -10.82 6.21
CA LEU A 109 7.18 -9.39 6.20
C LEU A 109 6.47 -8.66 7.34
N ILE A 110 5.16 -8.91 7.52
CA ILE A 110 4.39 -8.21 8.55
C ILE A 110 4.85 -8.60 9.96
N ARG A 111 5.15 -9.89 10.19
CA ARG A 111 5.73 -10.33 11.47
C ARG A 111 7.10 -9.69 11.72
N LYS A 112 7.95 -9.60 10.71
CA LYS A 112 9.23 -8.89 10.83
C LYS A 112 9.03 -7.44 11.28
N ILE A 113 8.11 -6.71 10.66
CA ILE A 113 7.77 -5.34 11.05
C ILE A 113 7.31 -5.29 12.51
N ARG A 114 6.38 -6.17 12.91
CA ARG A 114 5.86 -6.20 14.29
C ARG A 114 6.91 -6.55 15.34
N CYS A 115 7.89 -7.37 14.98
CA CYS A 115 8.99 -7.71 15.90
C CYS A 115 10.05 -6.62 15.97
N SER A 116 10.22 -5.82 14.91
CA SER A 116 11.27 -4.81 14.83
C SER A 116 10.85 -3.43 15.34
N PHE A 117 9.55 -3.11 15.34
CA PHE A 117 9.04 -1.77 15.67
C PHE A 117 7.98 -1.80 16.77
N ASP A 118 8.00 -0.78 17.64
CA ASP A 118 6.91 -0.53 18.58
C ASP A 118 5.72 0.11 17.85
N LEU A 119 4.64 -0.62 17.74
CA LEU A 119 3.40 -0.19 17.08
C LEU A 119 2.37 0.45 18.02
N SER A 120 2.70 0.66 19.29
CA SER A 120 1.76 1.21 20.29
C SER A 120 1.20 2.59 19.93
N HIS A 121 1.91 3.35 19.11
CA HIS A 121 1.54 4.67 18.62
C HIS A 121 1.10 4.66 17.14
N CYS A 122 1.08 3.49 16.50
CA CYS A 122 0.74 3.36 15.09
C CYS A 122 -0.79 3.45 14.90
N ILE A 123 -1.24 4.53 14.28
CA ILE A 123 -2.68 4.79 14.08
C ILE A 123 -3.22 4.16 12.79
N GLU A 124 -2.35 3.84 11.84
CA GLU A 124 -2.72 3.21 10.57
C GLU A 124 -1.61 2.30 10.09
N PHE A 125 -1.97 1.07 9.73
CA PHE A 125 -1.12 0.13 9.02
C PHE A 125 -1.82 -0.27 7.71
N THR A 126 -1.38 0.32 6.61
CA THR A 126 -1.97 0.13 5.29
C THR A 126 -1.12 -0.81 4.44
N VAL A 127 -1.79 -1.70 3.70
CA VAL A 127 -1.20 -2.51 2.63
C VAL A 127 -1.95 -2.24 1.33
N GLU A 128 -1.23 -1.84 0.28
CA GLU A 128 -1.81 -1.72 -1.05
C GLU A 128 -2.14 -3.10 -1.64
N ALA A 129 -3.41 -3.27 -1.96
CA ALA A 129 -3.94 -4.37 -2.77
C ALA A 129 -4.35 -3.80 -4.15
N GLY A 130 -3.47 -3.03 -4.76
CA GLY A 130 -3.75 -2.16 -5.91
C GLY A 130 -4.17 -2.87 -7.21
N ARG A 131 -4.09 -4.20 -7.24
CA ARG A 131 -4.42 -5.03 -8.39
C ARG A 131 -5.43 -6.12 -7.97
N PRO A 132 -6.70 -6.04 -8.37
CA PRO A 132 -7.70 -7.07 -8.10
C PRO A 132 -7.25 -8.49 -8.48
N ASP A 133 -6.54 -8.65 -9.60
CA ASP A 133 -5.97 -9.91 -10.08
C ASP A 133 -4.84 -10.48 -9.17
N SER A 134 -4.36 -9.75 -8.20
CA SER A 134 -3.38 -10.20 -7.21
C SER A 134 -3.97 -10.51 -5.83
N ILE A 135 -5.26 -10.24 -5.64
CA ILE A 135 -5.95 -10.43 -4.37
C ILE A 135 -6.50 -11.86 -4.29
N THR A 136 -6.31 -12.52 -3.16
CA THR A 136 -6.95 -13.79 -2.84
C THR A 136 -7.49 -13.76 -1.42
N LYS A 137 -8.54 -14.54 -1.15
CA LYS A 137 -9.11 -14.68 0.20
C LYS A 137 -8.06 -15.05 1.25
N GLU A 138 -7.12 -15.91 0.89
CA GLU A 138 -6.03 -16.34 1.76
C GLU A 138 -5.10 -15.17 2.12
N LYS A 139 -4.71 -14.35 1.14
CA LYS A 139 -3.91 -13.13 1.37
C LYS A 139 -4.63 -12.14 2.28
N LEU A 140 -5.92 -11.88 2.02
CA LEU A 140 -6.73 -11.01 2.87
C LEU A 140 -6.83 -11.53 4.30
N GLN A 141 -6.97 -12.85 4.46
CA GLN A 141 -6.99 -13.48 5.78
C GLN A 141 -5.65 -13.31 6.52
N VAL A 142 -4.52 -13.45 5.82
CA VAL A 142 -3.19 -13.18 6.38
C VAL A 142 -3.07 -11.72 6.83
N LEU A 143 -3.47 -10.77 5.99
CA LEU A 143 -3.44 -9.36 6.35
C LEU A 143 -4.30 -9.07 7.59
N ARG A 144 -5.52 -9.60 7.63
CA ARG A 144 -6.43 -9.45 8.76
C ARG A 144 -5.87 -10.07 10.05
N ASN A 145 -5.36 -11.29 9.98
CA ASN A 145 -4.81 -12.01 11.14
C ASN A 145 -3.59 -11.28 11.72
N ASN A 146 -2.86 -10.57 10.89
CA ASN A 146 -1.72 -9.76 11.30
C ASN A 146 -2.10 -8.32 11.70
N GLY A 147 -3.39 -8.00 11.78
CA GLY A 147 -3.88 -6.72 12.29
C GLY A 147 -3.59 -5.54 11.36
N ILE A 148 -3.61 -5.78 10.04
CA ILE A 148 -3.60 -4.69 9.06
C ILE A 148 -4.92 -3.93 9.19
N SER A 149 -4.83 -2.61 9.37
CA SER A 149 -5.99 -1.76 9.64
C SER A 149 -6.68 -1.26 8.36
N ARG A 150 -5.96 -1.26 7.23
CA ARG A 150 -6.46 -0.75 5.96
C ARG A 150 -5.83 -1.45 4.78
N ILE A 151 -6.64 -1.74 3.76
CA ILE A 151 -6.18 -2.10 2.42
C ILE A 151 -6.70 -1.08 1.40
N SER A 152 -6.03 -0.97 0.26
CA SER A 152 -6.42 -0.09 -0.82
C SER A 152 -6.53 -0.90 -2.11
N ILE A 153 -7.71 -0.92 -2.72
CA ILE A 153 -8.00 -1.59 -3.99
C ILE A 153 -8.19 -0.52 -5.06
N ASN A 154 -7.44 -0.62 -6.16
CA ASN A 154 -7.43 0.40 -7.21
C ASN A 154 -8.05 -0.15 -8.50
N PRO A 155 -9.32 0.14 -8.78
CA PRO A 155 -9.98 -0.30 -10.02
C PRO A 155 -9.38 0.36 -11.27
N GLN A 156 -8.79 1.55 -11.16
CA GLN A 156 -8.38 2.48 -12.21
C GLN A 156 -9.57 3.03 -13.02
N THR A 157 -10.43 2.15 -13.49
CA THR A 157 -11.67 2.46 -14.22
C THR A 157 -12.63 1.29 -14.12
N MET A 158 -13.93 1.57 -14.28
CA MET A 158 -14.97 0.56 -14.40
C MET A 158 -15.37 0.31 -15.86
N LYS A 159 -14.49 0.59 -16.82
CA LYS A 159 -14.67 0.30 -18.25
C LYS A 159 -13.65 -0.75 -18.67
N GLN A 160 -14.11 -1.95 -19.03
CA GLN A 160 -13.24 -3.07 -19.43
C GLN A 160 -12.34 -2.70 -20.61
N GLU A 161 -12.88 -2.09 -21.65
CA GLU A 161 -12.11 -1.64 -22.82
C GLU A 161 -10.91 -0.73 -22.42
N THR A 162 -11.12 0.15 -21.45
CA THR A 162 -10.02 1.02 -20.95
C THR A 162 -9.00 0.22 -20.15
N LEU A 163 -9.42 -0.75 -19.34
CA LEU A 163 -8.51 -1.64 -18.60
C LEU A 163 -7.60 -2.40 -19.56
N ASP A 164 -8.17 -2.93 -20.65
CA ASP A 164 -7.42 -3.67 -21.68
C ASP A 164 -6.39 -2.78 -22.37
N ILE A 165 -6.77 -1.54 -22.73
CA ILE A 165 -5.87 -0.57 -23.36
C ILE A 165 -4.70 -0.22 -22.45
N ILE A 166 -4.92 0.00 -21.17
CA ILE A 166 -3.86 0.41 -20.23
C ILE A 166 -3.03 -0.75 -19.67
N GLY A 167 -3.27 -1.98 -20.14
CA GLY A 167 -2.50 -3.17 -19.72
C GLY A 167 -2.87 -3.68 -18.32
N ARG A 168 -4.13 -3.48 -17.91
CA ARG A 168 -4.72 -4.08 -16.72
C ARG A 168 -5.47 -5.35 -17.08
N HIS A 169 -5.03 -6.49 -16.57
CA HIS A 169 -5.61 -7.80 -16.95
C HIS A 169 -6.76 -8.27 -16.07
N HIS A 170 -7.12 -7.50 -15.03
CA HIS A 170 -8.31 -7.81 -14.24
C HIS A 170 -9.60 -7.33 -14.92
N THR A 171 -10.71 -7.94 -14.57
CA THR A 171 -12.03 -7.53 -15.03
C THR A 171 -12.71 -6.54 -14.06
N VAL A 172 -13.73 -5.84 -14.56
CA VAL A 172 -14.58 -5.00 -13.70
C VAL A 172 -15.22 -5.84 -12.60
N ASP A 173 -15.69 -7.06 -12.91
CA ASP A 173 -16.30 -7.97 -11.95
C ASP A 173 -15.30 -8.38 -10.86
N GLN A 174 -14.05 -8.70 -11.20
CA GLN A 174 -13.01 -8.97 -10.22
C GLN A 174 -12.76 -7.80 -9.27
N THR A 175 -12.91 -6.56 -9.75
CA THR A 175 -12.81 -5.38 -8.88
C THR A 175 -13.95 -5.31 -7.86
N ILE A 176 -15.18 -5.71 -8.28
CA ILE A 176 -16.36 -5.70 -7.40
C ILE A 176 -16.29 -6.83 -6.37
N GLU A 177 -15.73 -7.97 -6.77
CA GLU A 177 -15.60 -9.17 -5.91
C GLU A 177 -14.45 -9.08 -4.89
N SER A 178 -13.48 -8.19 -5.11
CA SER A 178 -12.29 -8.02 -4.26
C SER A 178 -12.58 -7.23 -3.00
#